data_7a73549903cb86ece3604d26bd13a5bd
#
_entry.id   7a73549903cb86ece3604d26bd13a5bd
#
_cell.length_a   1.000
_cell.length_b   1.000
_cell.length_c   1.000
_cell.angle_alpha   90.00
_cell.angle_beta   90.00
_cell.angle_gamma   90.00
#
_symmetry.space_group_name_H-M   'P 1'
#
loop_
_entity.id
_entity.type
_entity.pdbx_description
1 polymer ?
#
loop_
_entity_poly.entity_id
_entity_poly.type
_entity_poly.pdbx_seq_one_letter_code
_entity_poly.pdbx_strand_id
1 'polypeptide(L)'
;MSEDVVEAKPVMAISRTAALLAFAGAFTFAVLLVALHFIKPELDPSWHFISEYAIGRYGWMMVLAFLSLALGYVGLFVAIRSQLRTITGRIGLALLLVSALGLIIAAVFTTDPITVSEDAVTTEGTLHNLGGTLGIAMPFAAVLVGWDLARDPAWSSAKRLLMWATGLALVAFVVSFFSLGIMLSQSGGEFGSDVSVGWANRIEILAYSVWLMVVARQAIQVRGRNPETARPTVARRGA
;
A
#
# COMPACT_ATOMS: atom_id res chain seq x y z
N MET A 1 3.01 29.77 -44.34
CA MET A 1 2.41 28.66 -43.57
C MET A 1 3.46 28.27 -42.53
N SER A 2 3.37 28.86 -41.35
CA SER A 2 4.21 28.47 -40.21
C SER A 2 3.57 27.20 -39.60
N GLU A 3 4.26 26.07 -39.68
CA GLU A 3 3.91 24.88 -38.91
C GLU A 3 4.14 25.22 -37.43
N ASP A 4 3.05 25.35 -36.68
CA ASP A 4 3.11 25.37 -35.22
C ASP A 4 3.61 24.02 -34.74
N VAL A 5 4.91 23.92 -34.50
CA VAL A 5 5.52 22.81 -33.80
C VAL A 5 4.98 22.85 -32.38
N VAL A 6 3.95 22.04 -32.10
CA VAL A 6 3.45 21.82 -30.75
C VAL A 6 4.56 21.14 -29.97
N GLU A 7 5.31 21.93 -29.24
CA GLU A 7 6.37 21.47 -28.35
C GLU A 7 5.75 20.55 -27.28
N ALA A 8 5.91 19.23 -27.46
CA ALA A 8 5.43 18.23 -26.52
C ALA A 8 6.12 18.47 -25.16
N LYS A 9 5.35 18.89 -24.14
CA LYS A 9 5.86 19.07 -22.78
C LYS A 9 6.62 17.82 -22.34
N PRO A 10 7.87 17.95 -21.85
CA PRO A 10 8.68 16.82 -21.44
C PRO A 10 7.97 16.02 -20.36
N VAL A 11 7.83 14.71 -20.58
CA VAL A 11 7.28 13.77 -19.60
C VAL A 11 8.24 13.74 -18.42
N MET A 12 7.80 14.18 -17.24
CA MET A 12 8.64 14.10 -16.05
C MET A 12 9.07 12.64 -15.81
N ALA A 13 10.37 12.41 -15.65
CA ALA A 13 10.93 11.09 -15.49
C ALA A 13 10.47 10.43 -14.17
N ILE A 14 10.27 9.11 -14.21
CA ILE A 14 10.04 8.30 -12.99
C ILE A 14 11.19 8.54 -12.00
N SER A 15 10.87 8.83 -10.75
CA SER A 15 11.88 8.99 -9.70
C SER A 15 12.38 7.62 -9.22
N ARG A 16 13.64 7.27 -9.56
CA ARG A 16 14.24 6.01 -9.10
C ARG A 16 14.37 5.93 -7.59
N THR A 17 14.78 7.00 -6.94
CA THR A 17 14.91 7.05 -5.48
C THR A 17 13.58 6.80 -4.81
N ALA A 18 12.51 7.46 -5.26
CA ALA A 18 11.18 7.27 -4.72
C ALA A 18 10.65 5.83 -4.95
N ALA A 19 10.94 5.23 -6.11
CA ALA A 19 10.59 3.83 -6.39
C ALA A 19 11.39 2.85 -5.50
N LEU A 20 12.66 3.14 -5.24
CA LEU A 20 13.46 2.34 -4.30
C LEU A 20 12.93 2.47 -2.86
N LEU A 21 12.53 3.66 -2.43
CA LEU A 21 11.89 3.86 -1.13
C LEU A 21 10.57 3.12 -1.03
N ALA A 22 9.77 3.11 -2.10
CA ALA A 22 8.53 2.33 -2.16
C ALA A 22 8.78 0.83 -1.97
N PHE A 23 9.75 0.29 -2.68
CA PHE A 23 10.13 -1.12 -2.56
C PHE A 23 10.66 -1.44 -1.16
N ALA A 24 11.60 -0.64 -0.66
CA ALA A 24 12.22 -0.84 0.65
C ALA A 24 11.18 -0.75 1.79
N GLY A 25 10.25 0.21 1.72
CA GLY A 25 9.19 0.36 2.72
C GLY A 25 8.29 -0.86 2.81
N ALA A 26 7.83 -1.40 1.68
CA ALA A 26 7.03 -2.62 1.64
C ALA A 26 7.82 -3.86 2.11
N PHE A 27 9.07 -3.97 1.71
CA PHE A 27 9.94 -5.07 2.12
C PHE A 27 10.22 -5.03 3.63
N THR A 28 10.53 -3.86 4.18
CA THR A 28 10.75 -3.67 5.62
C THR A 28 9.50 -4.04 6.42
N PHE A 29 8.31 -3.60 5.97
CA PHE A 29 7.05 -4.02 6.57
C PHE A 29 6.92 -5.54 6.63
N ALA A 30 7.11 -6.22 5.51
CA ALA A 30 6.97 -7.69 5.43
C ALA A 30 7.97 -8.40 6.36
N VAL A 31 9.22 -7.95 6.42
CA VAL A 31 10.26 -8.51 7.31
C VAL A 31 9.88 -8.32 8.78
N LEU A 32 9.46 -7.11 9.17
CA LEU A 32 9.05 -6.82 10.54
C LEU A 32 7.81 -7.62 10.95
N LEU A 33 6.83 -7.75 10.05
CA LEU A 33 5.64 -8.57 10.31
C LEU A 33 6.01 -10.03 10.53
N VAL A 34 6.87 -10.61 9.70
CA VAL A 34 7.36 -11.98 9.88
C VAL A 34 8.11 -12.12 11.20
N ALA A 35 9.01 -11.19 11.54
CA ALA A 35 9.74 -11.21 12.82
C ALA A 35 8.80 -11.18 14.03
N LEU A 36 7.73 -10.38 13.98
CA LEU A 36 6.76 -10.25 15.07
C LEU A 36 6.02 -11.56 15.37
N HIS A 37 5.80 -12.45 14.40
CA HIS A 37 5.21 -13.77 14.65
C HIS A 37 6.09 -14.65 15.56
N PHE A 38 7.42 -14.44 15.52
CA PHE A 38 8.35 -15.18 16.38
C PHE A 38 8.62 -14.48 17.71
N ILE A 39 8.56 -13.14 17.72
CA ILE A 39 8.85 -12.32 18.91
C ILE A 39 7.66 -12.26 19.86
N LYS A 40 6.43 -12.34 19.32
CA LYS A 40 5.17 -12.27 20.06
C LYS A 40 4.30 -13.49 19.79
N PRO A 41 4.77 -14.70 20.15
CA PRO A 41 4.06 -15.97 19.88
C PRO A 41 2.75 -16.09 20.67
N GLU A 42 2.53 -15.24 21.68
CA GLU A 42 1.30 -15.17 22.45
C GLU A 42 0.10 -14.66 21.65
N LEU A 43 0.33 -13.97 20.52
CA LEU A 43 -0.72 -13.53 19.62
C LEU A 43 -0.92 -14.55 18.50
N ASP A 44 -1.86 -15.47 18.70
CA ASP A 44 -2.20 -16.49 17.71
C ASP A 44 -2.60 -15.85 16.38
N PRO A 45 -1.86 -16.11 15.29
CA PRO A 45 -2.10 -15.48 14.00
C PRO A 45 -3.41 -15.90 13.32
N SER A 46 -4.10 -16.91 13.84
CA SER A 46 -5.37 -17.37 13.27
C SER A 46 -6.50 -16.36 13.46
N TRP A 47 -6.52 -15.63 14.59
CA TRP A 47 -7.63 -14.76 14.94
C TRP A 47 -7.24 -13.34 15.37
N HIS A 48 -6.02 -13.10 15.89
CA HIS A 48 -5.54 -11.75 16.18
C HIS A 48 -5.24 -10.96 14.91
N PHE A 49 -5.58 -9.67 14.89
CA PHE A 49 -5.14 -8.75 13.84
C PHE A 49 -3.66 -8.41 13.97
N ILE A 50 -3.00 -8.08 12.84
CA ILE A 50 -1.60 -7.66 12.86
C ILE A 50 -1.36 -6.40 13.71
N SER A 51 -2.35 -5.54 13.84
CA SER A 51 -2.26 -4.31 14.63
C SER A 51 -2.04 -4.58 16.13
N GLU A 52 -2.51 -5.71 16.65
CA GLU A 52 -2.33 -6.09 18.05
C GLU A 52 -0.85 -6.35 18.41
N TYR A 53 0.01 -6.58 17.39
CA TYR A 53 1.46 -6.59 17.62
C TYR A 53 1.99 -5.24 18.13
N ALA A 54 1.26 -4.12 17.96
CA ALA A 54 1.63 -2.82 18.52
C ALA A 54 1.41 -2.72 20.04
N ILE A 55 0.63 -3.64 20.65
CA ILE A 55 0.31 -3.61 22.08
C ILE A 55 1.50 -4.12 22.90
N GLY A 56 1.93 -3.37 23.92
CA GLY A 56 2.89 -3.80 24.94
C GLY A 56 4.33 -3.95 24.43
N ARG A 57 5.06 -4.93 25.00
CA ARG A 57 6.48 -5.11 24.71
C ARG A 57 6.72 -5.38 23.23
N TYR A 58 7.74 -4.74 22.64
CA TYR A 58 8.07 -4.79 21.21
C TYR A 58 7.05 -4.17 20.25
N GLY A 59 5.99 -3.51 20.76
CA GLY A 59 4.98 -2.86 19.93
C GLY A 59 5.53 -1.82 18.94
N TRP A 60 6.65 -1.18 19.31
CA TRP A 60 7.39 -0.25 18.44
C TRP A 60 7.79 -0.85 17.08
N MET A 61 7.98 -2.19 17.01
CA MET A 61 8.28 -2.85 15.73
C MET A 61 7.10 -2.80 14.77
N MET A 62 5.87 -2.95 15.29
CA MET A 62 4.67 -2.83 14.44
C MET A 62 4.42 -1.38 14.03
N VAL A 63 4.67 -0.42 14.93
CA VAL A 63 4.64 1.01 14.59
C VAL A 63 5.63 1.32 13.46
N LEU A 64 6.87 0.83 13.56
CA LEU A 64 7.87 0.98 12.50
C LEU A 64 7.44 0.29 11.20
N ALA A 65 6.80 -0.88 11.28
CA ALA A 65 6.25 -1.58 10.13
C ALA A 65 5.19 -0.73 9.41
N PHE A 66 4.19 -0.20 10.12
CA PHE A 66 3.18 0.67 9.55
C PHE A 66 3.78 1.94 8.91
N LEU A 67 4.70 2.60 9.61
CA LEU A 67 5.38 3.79 9.07
C LEU A 67 6.21 3.48 7.82
N SER A 68 6.89 2.31 7.78
CA SER A 68 7.65 1.90 6.60
C SER A 68 6.75 1.64 5.39
N LEU A 69 5.58 1.03 5.59
CA LEU A 69 4.61 0.80 4.53
C LEU A 69 3.97 2.11 4.06
N ALA A 70 3.66 3.02 4.99
CA ALA A 70 3.17 4.37 4.66
C ALA A 70 4.18 5.15 3.81
N LEU A 71 5.45 5.13 4.20
CA LEU A 71 6.55 5.70 3.42
C LEU A 71 6.65 5.05 2.04
N GLY A 72 6.42 3.74 1.97
CA GLY A 72 6.33 2.99 0.72
C GLY A 72 5.25 3.51 -0.22
N TYR A 73 4.04 3.77 0.29
CA TYR A 73 2.93 4.32 -0.50
C TYR A 73 3.22 5.75 -0.99
N VAL A 74 3.76 6.61 -0.11
CA VAL A 74 4.18 7.97 -0.50
C VAL A 74 5.31 7.91 -1.54
N GLY A 75 6.27 7.02 -1.36
CA GLY A 75 7.36 6.78 -2.32
C GLY A 75 6.82 6.37 -3.68
N LEU A 76 5.86 5.44 -3.74
CA LEU A 76 5.23 5.05 -4.99
C LEU A 76 4.48 6.21 -5.64
N PHE A 77 3.67 6.95 -4.87
CA PHE A 77 3.01 8.15 -5.37
C PHE A 77 4.00 9.09 -6.06
N VAL A 78 5.09 9.44 -5.40
CA VAL A 78 6.12 10.33 -5.97
C VAL A 78 6.76 9.72 -7.22
N ALA A 79 7.01 8.40 -7.22
CA ALA A 79 7.66 7.72 -8.32
C ALA A 79 6.84 7.75 -9.62
N ILE A 80 5.52 7.50 -9.52
CA ILE A 80 4.68 7.24 -10.70
C ILE A 80 3.68 8.35 -11.04
N ARG A 81 3.56 9.41 -10.23
CA ARG A 81 2.55 10.48 -10.43
C ARG A 81 2.62 11.15 -11.80
N SER A 82 3.79 11.20 -12.41
CA SER A 82 4.00 11.77 -13.74
C SER A 82 3.51 10.85 -14.87
N GLN A 83 3.35 9.56 -14.59
CA GLN A 83 2.90 8.54 -15.54
C GLN A 83 1.36 8.46 -15.60
N LEU A 84 0.69 8.78 -14.50
CA LEU A 84 -0.76 8.68 -14.35
C LEU A 84 -1.44 10.02 -14.71
N ARG A 85 -1.85 10.16 -15.98
CA ARG A 85 -2.40 11.40 -16.52
C ARG A 85 -3.92 11.42 -16.60
N THR A 86 -4.55 10.25 -16.56
CA THR A 86 -6.00 10.11 -16.61
C THR A 86 -6.63 10.51 -15.27
N ILE A 87 -7.92 10.82 -15.27
CA ILE A 87 -8.68 11.08 -14.04
C ILE A 87 -8.65 9.82 -13.17
N THR A 88 -8.84 8.65 -13.77
CA THR A 88 -8.81 7.34 -13.08
C THR A 88 -7.48 7.13 -12.32
N GLY A 89 -6.35 7.34 -13.01
CA GLY A 89 -5.03 7.21 -12.40
C GLY A 89 -4.79 8.22 -11.27
N ARG A 90 -5.27 9.46 -11.42
CA ARG A 90 -5.17 10.50 -10.37
C ARG A 90 -6.01 10.16 -9.14
N ILE A 91 -7.23 9.63 -9.33
CA ILE A 91 -8.05 9.12 -8.21
C ILE A 91 -7.32 7.98 -7.51
N GLY A 92 -6.75 7.03 -8.26
CA GLY A 92 -5.96 5.95 -7.68
C GLY A 92 -4.77 6.45 -6.84
N LEU A 93 -4.06 7.49 -7.32
CA LEU A 93 -2.99 8.14 -6.55
C LEU A 93 -3.50 8.83 -5.27
N ALA A 94 -4.66 9.48 -5.33
CA ALA A 94 -5.26 10.09 -4.14
C ALA A 94 -5.64 9.04 -3.09
N LEU A 95 -6.25 7.92 -3.52
CA LEU A 95 -6.59 6.79 -2.64
C LEU A 95 -5.34 6.14 -2.03
N LEU A 96 -4.23 6.07 -2.77
CA LEU A 96 -2.95 5.60 -2.25
C LEU A 96 -2.44 6.49 -1.10
N LEU A 97 -2.59 7.81 -1.23
CA LEU A 97 -2.23 8.75 -0.15
C LEU A 97 -3.21 8.67 1.04
N VAL A 98 -4.49 8.42 0.79
CA VAL A 98 -5.47 8.16 1.87
C VAL A 98 -5.07 6.92 2.66
N SER A 99 -4.66 5.84 1.97
CA SER A 99 -4.16 4.63 2.64
C SER A 99 -2.86 4.87 3.40
N ALA A 100 -1.95 5.71 2.87
CA ALA A 100 -0.74 6.10 3.59
C ALA A 100 -1.07 6.86 4.88
N LEU A 101 -2.03 7.78 4.82
CA LEU A 101 -2.53 8.51 6.00
C LEU A 101 -3.14 7.53 7.01
N GLY A 102 -3.94 6.56 6.55
CA GLY A 102 -4.49 5.52 7.41
C GLY A 102 -3.43 4.75 8.19
N LEU A 103 -2.34 4.34 7.50
CA LEU A 103 -1.21 3.66 8.16
C LEU A 103 -0.47 4.55 9.16
N ILE A 104 -0.34 5.84 8.88
CA ILE A 104 0.27 6.80 9.83
C ILE A 104 -0.60 6.93 11.07
N ILE A 105 -1.90 7.06 10.92
CA ILE A 105 -2.85 7.13 12.04
C ILE A 105 -2.78 5.82 12.85
N ALA A 106 -2.82 4.66 12.20
CA ALA A 106 -2.69 3.36 12.86
C ALA A 106 -1.32 3.15 13.54
N ALA A 107 -0.26 3.82 13.10
CA ALA A 107 1.03 3.80 13.74
C ALA A 107 1.12 4.72 14.97
N VAL A 108 0.43 5.86 14.95
CA VAL A 108 0.47 6.85 16.03
C VAL A 108 -0.43 6.45 17.18
N PHE A 109 -1.60 5.88 16.89
CA PHE A 109 -2.59 5.46 17.88
C PHE A 109 -2.54 3.94 18.04
N THR A 110 -2.39 3.47 19.27
CA THR A 110 -2.36 2.03 19.56
C THR A 110 -3.75 1.46 19.51
N THR A 111 -3.93 0.29 18.88
CA THR A 111 -5.20 -0.44 18.89
C THR A 111 -5.52 -0.98 20.28
N ASP A 112 -6.80 -1.13 20.57
CA ASP A 112 -7.25 -1.97 21.68
C ASP A 112 -7.13 -3.45 21.30
N PRO A 113 -7.07 -4.37 22.29
CA PRO A 113 -7.21 -5.81 22.00
C PRO A 113 -8.51 -6.09 21.27
N ILE A 114 -8.48 -7.05 20.33
CA ILE A 114 -9.67 -7.42 19.53
C ILE A 114 -10.87 -7.86 20.40
N THR A 115 -10.59 -8.35 21.60
CA THR A 115 -11.59 -8.82 22.60
C THR A 115 -12.10 -7.72 23.53
N VAL A 116 -11.73 -6.45 23.29
CA VAL A 116 -12.21 -5.33 24.10
C VAL A 116 -13.72 -5.21 23.99
N SER A 117 -14.42 -5.04 25.11
CA SER A 117 -15.87 -4.78 25.11
C SER A 117 -16.18 -3.36 24.59
N GLU A 118 -17.34 -3.18 23.97
CA GLU A 118 -17.71 -1.89 23.34
C GLU A 118 -17.63 -0.69 24.29
N ASP A 119 -17.98 -0.90 25.57
CA ASP A 119 -17.94 0.12 26.64
C ASP A 119 -16.51 0.45 27.13
N ALA A 120 -15.54 -0.39 26.82
CA ALA A 120 -14.13 -0.24 27.21
C ALA A 120 -13.22 0.24 26.06
N VAL A 121 -13.77 0.45 24.86
CA VAL A 121 -13.00 0.95 23.70
C VAL A 121 -12.40 2.31 24.03
N THR A 122 -11.07 2.45 23.82
CA THR A 122 -10.35 3.68 24.09
C THR A 122 -10.45 4.68 22.94
N THR A 123 -10.16 5.95 23.20
CA THR A 123 -10.02 6.97 22.15
C THR A 123 -8.88 6.61 21.19
N GLU A 124 -7.77 6.06 21.69
CA GLU A 124 -6.66 5.61 20.84
C GLU A 124 -7.08 4.48 19.92
N GLY A 125 -7.77 3.45 20.46
CA GLY A 125 -8.31 2.35 19.65
C GLY A 125 -9.31 2.83 18.59
N THR A 126 -10.18 3.79 18.93
CA THR A 126 -11.09 4.41 17.96
C THR A 126 -10.35 5.11 16.83
N LEU A 127 -9.30 5.88 17.13
CA LEU A 127 -8.48 6.55 16.13
C LEU A 127 -7.67 5.55 15.31
N HIS A 128 -7.16 4.49 15.93
CA HIS A 128 -6.52 3.38 15.21
C HIS A 128 -7.48 2.75 14.19
N ASN A 129 -8.71 2.46 14.59
CA ASN A 129 -9.74 1.88 13.72
C ASN A 129 -10.12 2.83 12.57
N LEU A 130 -10.10 4.15 12.78
CA LEU A 130 -10.22 5.13 11.70
C LEU A 130 -9.06 4.96 10.70
N GLY A 131 -7.83 4.78 11.19
CA GLY A 131 -6.67 4.48 10.35
C GLY A 131 -6.87 3.23 9.50
N GLY A 132 -7.36 2.14 10.10
CA GLY A 132 -7.72 0.90 9.41
C GLY A 132 -8.80 1.11 8.34
N THR A 133 -9.84 1.90 8.66
CA THR A 133 -10.92 2.25 7.71
C THR A 133 -10.39 3.00 6.50
N LEU A 134 -9.47 3.95 6.68
CA LEU A 134 -8.80 4.64 5.57
C LEU A 134 -7.95 3.68 4.73
N GLY A 135 -7.43 2.63 5.34
CA GLY A 135 -6.70 1.54 4.67
C GLY A 135 -7.51 0.82 3.60
N ILE A 136 -8.86 0.80 3.72
CA ILE A 136 -9.79 0.22 2.73
C ILE A 136 -9.65 0.89 1.35
N ALA A 137 -9.10 2.10 1.27
CA ALA A 137 -8.82 2.77 0.00
C ALA A 137 -7.76 2.03 -0.85
N MET A 138 -6.89 1.19 -0.23
CA MET A 138 -5.74 0.57 -0.90
C MET A 138 -6.11 -0.36 -2.06
N PRO A 139 -7.03 -1.34 -1.96
CA PRO A 139 -7.38 -2.21 -3.08
C PRO A 139 -7.96 -1.43 -4.26
N PHE A 140 -8.72 -0.37 -4.01
CA PHE A 140 -9.24 0.52 -5.04
C PHE A 140 -8.11 1.33 -5.70
N ALA A 141 -7.17 1.84 -4.91
CA ALA A 141 -5.95 2.46 -5.43
C ALA A 141 -5.19 1.51 -6.35
N ALA A 142 -4.99 0.26 -5.91
CA ALA A 142 -4.30 -0.76 -6.70
C ALA A 142 -4.98 -1.04 -8.04
N VAL A 143 -6.31 -1.15 -8.05
CA VAL A 143 -7.08 -1.37 -9.27
C VAL A 143 -6.96 -0.18 -10.23
N LEU A 144 -7.19 1.05 -9.75
CA LEU A 144 -7.19 2.24 -10.61
C LEU A 144 -5.79 2.56 -11.16
N VAL A 145 -4.76 2.46 -10.31
CA VAL A 145 -3.36 2.65 -10.72
C VAL A 145 -2.91 1.54 -11.66
N GLY A 146 -3.15 0.28 -11.28
CA GLY A 146 -2.76 -0.88 -12.08
C GLY A 146 -3.40 -0.88 -13.47
N TRP A 147 -4.68 -0.52 -13.54
CA TRP A 147 -5.43 -0.40 -14.79
C TRP A 147 -4.90 0.71 -15.70
N ASP A 148 -4.60 1.89 -15.14
CA ASP A 148 -4.08 3.03 -15.90
C ASP A 148 -2.68 2.73 -16.43
N LEU A 149 -1.78 2.21 -15.59
CA LEU A 149 -0.43 1.82 -16.00
C LEU A 149 -0.43 0.70 -17.05
N ALA A 150 -1.35 -0.28 -16.94
CA ALA A 150 -1.44 -1.40 -17.89
C ALA A 150 -1.87 -0.96 -19.29
N ARG A 151 -2.43 0.24 -19.45
CA ARG A 151 -2.82 0.84 -20.73
C ARG A 151 -1.73 1.70 -21.35
N ASP A 152 -0.75 2.11 -20.57
CA ASP A 152 0.37 2.91 -21.09
C ASP A 152 1.34 2.01 -21.85
N PRO A 153 1.65 2.31 -23.14
CA PRO A 153 2.61 1.55 -23.95
C PRO A 153 3.98 1.38 -23.29
N ALA A 154 4.44 2.36 -22.51
CA ALA A 154 5.71 2.29 -21.78
C ALA A 154 5.74 1.14 -20.76
N TRP A 155 4.58 0.71 -20.27
CA TRP A 155 4.41 -0.35 -19.28
C TRP A 155 3.99 -1.69 -19.89
N SER A 156 3.93 -1.81 -21.22
CA SER A 156 3.46 -3.01 -21.95
C SER A 156 4.15 -4.30 -21.50
N SER A 157 5.47 -4.26 -21.29
CA SER A 157 6.24 -5.42 -20.81
C SER A 157 5.94 -5.80 -19.36
N ALA A 158 5.41 -4.90 -18.56
CA ALA A 158 5.02 -5.12 -17.17
C ALA A 158 3.55 -5.50 -17.01
N LYS A 159 2.73 -5.29 -18.05
CA LYS A 159 1.26 -5.40 -18.01
C LYS A 159 0.79 -6.69 -17.33
N ARG A 160 1.31 -7.85 -17.74
CA ARG A 160 0.88 -9.13 -17.17
C ARG A 160 1.13 -9.20 -15.66
N LEU A 161 2.33 -8.82 -15.22
CA LEU A 161 2.69 -8.87 -13.80
C LEU A 161 1.90 -7.84 -12.97
N LEU A 162 1.70 -6.63 -13.51
CA LEU A 162 0.86 -5.60 -12.88
C LEU A 162 -0.57 -6.10 -12.66
N MET A 163 -1.18 -6.69 -13.70
CA MET A 163 -2.55 -7.19 -13.61
C MET A 163 -2.67 -8.36 -12.64
N TRP A 164 -1.68 -9.26 -12.59
CA TRP A 164 -1.65 -10.34 -11.59
C TRP A 164 -1.53 -9.80 -10.17
N ALA A 165 -0.62 -8.86 -9.92
CA ALA A 165 -0.46 -8.28 -8.59
C ALA A 165 -1.71 -7.49 -8.17
N THR A 166 -2.35 -6.76 -9.10
CA THR A 166 -3.60 -6.04 -8.87
C THR A 166 -4.75 -7.00 -8.56
N GLY A 167 -4.87 -8.08 -9.33
CA GLY A 167 -5.86 -9.12 -9.08
C GLY A 167 -5.67 -9.80 -7.72
N LEU A 168 -4.42 -10.11 -7.35
CA LEU A 168 -4.09 -10.67 -6.03
C LEU A 168 -4.51 -9.72 -4.90
N ALA A 169 -4.20 -8.43 -4.99
CA ALA A 169 -4.58 -7.44 -3.97
C ALA A 169 -6.11 -7.32 -3.84
N LEU A 170 -6.83 -7.29 -4.97
CA LEU A 170 -8.29 -7.22 -4.95
C LEU A 170 -8.94 -8.48 -4.38
N VAL A 171 -8.48 -9.66 -4.80
CA VAL A 171 -9.02 -10.94 -4.32
C VAL A 171 -8.75 -11.10 -2.83
N ALA A 172 -7.54 -10.76 -2.36
CA ALA A 172 -7.20 -10.84 -0.94
C ALA A 172 -8.12 -9.92 -0.10
N PHE A 173 -8.38 -8.70 -0.57
CA PHE A 173 -9.34 -7.78 0.07
C PHE A 173 -10.75 -8.37 0.12
N VAL A 174 -11.27 -8.84 -1.02
CA VAL A 174 -12.63 -9.40 -1.10
C VAL A 174 -12.77 -10.59 -0.15
N VAL A 175 -11.79 -11.50 -0.17
CA VAL A 175 -11.81 -12.68 0.73
C VAL A 175 -11.75 -12.24 2.20
N SER A 176 -10.86 -11.31 2.55
CA SER A 176 -10.73 -10.82 3.93
C SER A 176 -12.02 -10.14 4.40
N PHE A 177 -12.57 -9.25 3.58
CA PHE A 177 -13.80 -8.50 3.91
C PHE A 177 -15.01 -9.41 4.12
N PHE A 178 -15.24 -10.36 3.20
CA PHE A 178 -16.36 -11.28 3.33
C PHE A 178 -16.15 -12.30 4.44
N SER A 179 -14.91 -12.81 4.64
CA SER A 179 -14.60 -13.69 5.77
C SER A 179 -14.89 -13.02 7.09
N LEU A 180 -14.47 -11.78 7.26
CA LEU A 180 -14.75 -10.98 8.46
C LEU A 180 -16.28 -10.86 8.69
N GLY A 181 -17.04 -10.45 7.67
CA GLY A 181 -18.48 -10.29 7.78
C GLY A 181 -19.23 -11.59 8.14
N ILE A 182 -18.86 -12.70 7.51
CA ILE A 182 -19.48 -14.00 7.75
C ILE A 182 -19.16 -14.50 9.17
N MET A 183 -17.88 -14.50 9.55
CA MET A 183 -17.43 -15.02 10.84
C MET A 183 -17.99 -14.20 12.00
N LEU A 184 -17.98 -12.86 11.87
CA LEU A 184 -18.53 -11.98 12.88
C LEU A 184 -20.05 -12.17 13.04
N SER A 185 -20.77 -12.39 11.92
CA SER A 185 -22.20 -12.73 11.97
C SER A 185 -22.47 -14.06 12.68
N GLN A 186 -21.59 -15.05 12.53
CA GLN A 186 -21.72 -16.38 13.16
C GLN A 186 -21.40 -16.36 14.65
N SER A 187 -20.51 -15.47 15.11
CA SER A 187 -20.13 -15.31 16.51
C SER A 187 -21.04 -14.37 17.30
N GLY A 188 -22.15 -13.90 16.70
CA GLY A 188 -23.06 -12.93 17.34
C GLY A 188 -22.51 -11.52 17.42
N GLY A 189 -21.47 -11.20 16.64
CA GLY A 189 -20.83 -9.89 16.63
C GLY A 189 -19.63 -9.77 17.55
N GLU A 190 -19.26 -10.83 18.27
CA GLU A 190 -18.13 -10.83 19.19
C GLU A 190 -16.87 -11.42 18.53
N PHE A 191 -15.71 -10.85 18.83
CA PHE A 191 -14.42 -11.39 18.43
C PHE A 191 -13.86 -12.35 19.48
N GLY A 192 -13.31 -13.47 19.00
CA GLY A 192 -12.71 -14.48 19.85
C GLY A 192 -11.90 -15.49 19.01
N SER A 193 -11.39 -16.54 19.66
CA SER A 193 -10.58 -17.58 19.02
C SER A 193 -11.33 -18.42 17.97
N ASP A 194 -12.65 -18.34 17.94
CA ASP A 194 -13.56 -18.95 16.97
C ASP A 194 -13.74 -18.10 15.69
N VAL A 195 -13.29 -16.83 15.71
CA VAL A 195 -13.37 -15.90 14.58
C VAL A 195 -12.03 -15.85 13.85
N SER A 196 -11.76 -16.79 12.95
CA SER A 196 -10.46 -16.98 12.27
C SER A 196 -10.12 -15.92 11.21
N VAL A 197 -10.18 -14.64 11.55
CA VAL A 197 -9.93 -13.51 10.64
C VAL A 197 -8.46 -13.15 10.48
N GLY A 198 -7.61 -13.59 11.38
CA GLY A 198 -6.23 -13.16 11.47
C GLY A 198 -5.37 -13.52 10.25
N TRP A 199 -5.51 -14.73 9.70
CA TRP A 199 -4.80 -15.11 8.47
C TRP A 199 -5.30 -14.34 7.26
N ALA A 200 -6.59 -14.10 7.13
CA ALA A 200 -7.16 -13.31 6.05
C ALA A 200 -6.59 -11.87 6.05
N ASN A 201 -6.53 -11.24 7.22
CA ASN A 201 -5.92 -9.92 7.40
C ASN A 201 -4.42 -9.90 7.00
N ARG A 202 -3.64 -10.93 7.39
CA ARG A 202 -2.22 -11.04 7.03
C ARG A 202 -2.02 -11.20 5.53
N ILE A 203 -2.78 -12.09 4.90
CA ILE A 203 -2.72 -12.33 3.44
C ILE A 203 -3.06 -11.06 2.68
N GLU A 204 -4.07 -10.34 3.11
CA GLU A 204 -4.50 -9.07 2.52
C GLU A 204 -3.36 -8.03 2.53
N ILE A 205 -2.81 -7.74 3.70
CA ILE A 205 -1.76 -6.71 3.81
C ILE A 205 -0.45 -7.13 3.12
N LEU A 206 -0.12 -8.42 3.12
CA LEU A 206 1.02 -8.94 2.36
C LEU A 206 0.77 -8.84 0.84
N ALA A 207 -0.46 -9.08 0.37
CA ALA A 207 -0.81 -8.88 -1.04
C ALA A 207 -0.64 -7.42 -1.47
N TYR A 208 -1.00 -6.45 -0.61
CA TYR A 208 -0.75 -5.02 -0.84
C TYR A 208 0.73 -4.70 -0.89
N SER A 209 1.52 -5.28 0.01
CA SER A 209 2.98 -5.12 0.03
C SER A 209 3.63 -5.69 -1.24
N VAL A 210 3.18 -6.85 -1.70
CA VAL A 210 3.63 -7.46 -2.96
C VAL A 210 3.27 -6.57 -4.16
N TRP A 211 2.03 -6.06 -4.22
CA TRP A 211 1.60 -5.13 -5.25
C TRP A 211 2.49 -3.90 -5.30
N LEU A 212 2.76 -3.28 -4.15
CA LEU A 212 3.63 -2.11 -4.03
C LEU A 212 5.04 -2.39 -4.54
N MET A 213 5.65 -3.53 -4.13
CA MET A 213 6.98 -3.94 -4.58
C MET A 213 7.02 -4.21 -6.09
N VAL A 214 5.99 -4.84 -6.65
CA VAL A 214 5.89 -5.09 -8.09
C VAL A 214 5.84 -3.79 -8.87
N VAL A 215 4.94 -2.86 -8.52
CA VAL A 215 4.82 -1.57 -9.22
C VAL A 215 6.10 -0.76 -9.11
N ALA A 216 6.71 -0.69 -7.91
CA ALA A 216 7.96 0.03 -7.67
C ALA A 216 9.11 -0.53 -8.52
N ARG A 217 9.28 -1.86 -8.56
CA ARG A 217 10.30 -2.52 -9.38
C ARG A 217 10.10 -2.25 -10.88
N GLN A 218 8.85 -2.35 -11.36
CA GLN A 218 8.55 -2.08 -12.76
C GLN A 218 8.80 -0.61 -13.13
N ALA A 219 8.48 0.33 -12.23
CA ALA A 219 8.80 1.75 -12.42
C ALA A 219 10.31 1.97 -12.63
N ILE A 220 11.18 1.29 -11.87
CA ILE A 220 12.62 1.35 -12.04
C ILE A 220 13.05 0.81 -13.42
N GLN A 221 12.45 -0.30 -13.87
CA GLN A 221 12.77 -0.93 -15.15
C GLN A 221 12.32 -0.10 -16.36
N VAL A 222 11.10 0.47 -16.30
CA VAL A 222 10.56 1.35 -17.35
C VAL A 222 11.45 2.58 -17.53
N ARG A 223 11.91 3.19 -16.43
CA ARG A 223 12.87 4.29 -16.48
C ARG A 223 14.17 3.91 -17.18
N GLY A 224 14.71 2.73 -16.89
CA GLY A 224 15.98 2.26 -17.46
C GLY A 224 15.94 2.05 -18.97
N ARG A 225 14.76 1.83 -19.54
CA ARG A 225 14.54 1.63 -20.99
C ARG A 225 14.44 2.95 -21.78
N ASN A 226 14.14 4.08 -21.10
CA ASN A 226 14.03 5.41 -21.71
C ASN A 226 15.08 6.38 -21.16
N PRO A 227 16.37 6.21 -21.50
CA PRO A 227 17.45 7.03 -20.94
C PRO A 227 17.37 8.52 -21.33
N GLU A 228 16.68 8.88 -22.42
CA GLU A 228 16.53 10.28 -22.84
C GLU A 228 15.69 11.12 -21.85
N THR A 229 14.74 10.50 -21.17
CA THR A 229 13.95 11.17 -20.12
C THR A 229 14.71 11.29 -18.79
N ALA A 230 15.91 10.73 -18.68
CA ALA A 230 16.73 10.73 -17.48
C ALA A 230 17.79 11.84 -17.45
N ARG A 231 18.05 12.55 -18.58
CA ARG A 231 19.01 13.66 -18.61
C ARG A 231 18.36 14.95 -18.14
N PRO A 232 18.90 15.63 -17.11
CA PRO A 232 18.51 17.00 -16.84
C PRO A 232 18.87 17.83 -18.11
N THR A 233 17.95 18.67 -18.55
CA THR A 233 18.17 19.60 -19.64
C THR A 233 19.29 20.56 -19.21
N VAL A 234 20.52 20.25 -19.57
CA VAL A 234 21.63 21.20 -19.46
C VAL A 234 21.31 22.27 -20.51
N ALA A 235 20.82 23.42 -20.06
CA ALA A 235 20.64 24.60 -20.90
C ALA A 235 21.98 24.85 -21.58
N ARG A 236 22.05 24.63 -22.90
CA ARG A 236 23.14 25.19 -23.71
C ARG A 236 23.03 26.73 -23.59
N ARG A 237 23.79 27.29 -22.67
CA ARG A 237 24.10 28.73 -22.75
C ARG A 237 24.93 28.88 -24.01
N GLY A 238 24.30 29.42 -25.05
CA GLY A 238 24.95 29.83 -26.26
C GLY A 238 26.02 30.84 -25.94
N ALA A 239 27.16 30.68 -26.59
CA ALA A 239 28.20 31.66 -26.72
C ALA A 239 27.76 32.73 -27.72
#